data_1d0878ae7cd14fa34cd8bf541f46d83d
#
_entry.id   1d0878ae7cd14fa34cd8bf541f46d83d
#
_cell.length_a   1.000
_cell.length_b   1.000
_cell.length_c   1.000
_cell.angle_alpha   90.00
_cell.angle_beta   90.00
_cell.angle_gamma   90.00
#
_symmetry.space_group_name_H-M   'P 1'
#
loop_
_entity.id
_entity.type
_entity.pdbx_description
1 polymer ?
#
loop_
_entity_poly.entity_id
_entity_poly.type
_entity_poly.pdbx_seq_one_letter_code
_entity_poly.pdbx_strand_id
1 'polypeptide(L)'
;QPALTYALRGILYTQIEVTGPTRDLHSGEFGGAVMNPANALAGIIAALRDADGHITVPGFYDKVRELTPLEREAYAAIPFDEKGFIAETGSPVAYGEKGRSTLERIWSRPTCDVNGMWSGYTGEGSKTVLPSFAAAKVSMRLVPDQDPVALFAAFEKYVRSLAPAAVKVVVKNLHGAEPWITSPDHPMLQAAIRALGRAWTKKPALIREGGSIPVMATFAKTHALPCILMGFGLHDDQLHAPNEKFSLTSFHGGTRSCAYL
;
A
#
# COMPACT_ATOMS: atom_id res chain seq x y z
N GLN A 1 19.47 14.17 -7.23
CA GLN A 1 19.81 14.31 -5.81
C GLN A 1 19.81 12.93 -5.20
N PRO A 2 20.85 12.51 -4.43
CA PRO A 2 20.85 11.22 -3.75
C PRO A 2 19.72 11.17 -2.71
N ALA A 3 19.16 10.00 -2.52
CA ALA A 3 18.13 9.74 -1.51
C ALA A 3 18.56 8.64 -0.54
N LEU A 4 18.04 8.71 0.66
CA LEU A 4 18.23 7.72 1.71
C LEU A 4 16.87 7.32 2.24
N THR A 5 16.49 6.08 2.01
CA THR A 5 15.21 5.54 2.45
C THR A 5 15.34 5.03 3.88
N TYR A 6 14.55 5.60 4.80
CA TYR A 6 14.57 5.25 6.22
C TYR A 6 13.33 4.50 6.69
N ALA A 7 12.31 4.35 5.85
CA ALA A 7 11.12 3.57 6.15
C ALA A 7 10.49 2.97 4.89
N LEU A 8 9.89 1.80 5.05
CA LEU A 8 9.13 1.09 4.03
C LEU A 8 7.75 0.74 4.57
N ARG A 9 6.75 0.71 3.68
CA ARG A 9 5.44 0.21 4.04
C ARG A 9 5.44 -1.32 4.12
N GLY A 10 4.65 -1.87 5.04
CA GLY A 10 4.28 -3.26 5.08
C GLY A 10 3.15 -3.57 4.11
N ILE A 11 2.67 -4.79 4.15
CA ILE A 11 1.52 -5.24 3.36
C ILE A 11 0.67 -6.23 4.14
N LEU A 12 -0.64 -6.14 3.97
CA LEU A 12 -1.60 -7.18 4.30
C LEU A 12 -2.43 -7.44 3.05
N TYR A 13 -2.45 -8.69 2.57
CA TYR A 13 -3.18 -9.07 1.37
C TYR A 13 -4.24 -10.11 1.72
N THR A 14 -5.49 -9.79 1.40
CA THR A 14 -6.65 -10.57 1.82
C THR A 14 -7.56 -10.91 0.63
N GLN A 15 -8.45 -11.88 0.86
CA GLN A 15 -9.54 -12.20 -0.05
C GLN A 15 -10.84 -12.28 0.72
N ILE A 16 -11.87 -11.60 0.24
CA ILE A 16 -13.24 -11.66 0.74
C ILE A 16 -14.02 -12.56 -0.20
N GLU A 17 -14.71 -13.55 0.34
CA GLU A 17 -15.60 -14.44 -0.39
C GLU A 17 -17.01 -14.31 0.18
N VAL A 18 -17.99 -14.11 -0.68
CA VAL A 18 -19.40 -13.98 -0.33
C VAL A 18 -20.18 -15.06 -1.07
N THR A 19 -20.84 -15.93 -0.32
CA THR A 19 -21.69 -17.00 -0.84
C THR A 19 -23.14 -16.75 -0.46
N GLY A 20 -24.01 -16.81 -1.47
CA GLY A 20 -25.46 -16.66 -1.32
C GLY A 20 -26.19 -17.99 -1.54
N PRO A 21 -27.01 -18.10 -2.59
CA PRO A 21 -27.75 -19.32 -2.91
C PRO A 21 -26.78 -20.46 -3.31
N THR A 22 -27.26 -21.69 -3.27
CA THR A 22 -26.46 -22.90 -3.56
C THR A 22 -26.07 -23.05 -5.04
N ARG A 23 -26.70 -22.31 -5.92
CA ARG A 23 -26.44 -22.26 -7.36
C ARG A 23 -26.86 -20.90 -7.93
N ASP A 24 -26.44 -20.59 -9.11
CA ASP A 24 -26.93 -19.44 -9.86
C ASP A 24 -28.43 -19.57 -10.14
N LEU A 25 -29.15 -18.47 -9.96
CA LEU A 25 -30.62 -18.41 -10.09
C LEU A 25 -31.06 -17.47 -11.22
N HIS A 26 -32.26 -17.66 -11.70
CA HIS A 26 -32.88 -16.73 -12.65
C HIS A 26 -33.27 -15.43 -11.90
N SER A 27 -32.72 -14.28 -12.31
CA SER A 27 -32.94 -13.01 -11.59
C SER A 27 -34.39 -12.53 -11.66
N GLY A 28 -35.13 -12.87 -12.72
CA GLY A 28 -36.55 -12.54 -12.86
C GLY A 28 -37.48 -13.32 -11.92
N GLU A 29 -37.06 -14.50 -11.45
CA GLU A 29 -37.85 -15.33 -10.53
C GLU A 29 -37.47 -15.08 -9.08
N PHE A 30 -36.16 -14.90 -8.81
CA PHE A 30 -35.63 -14.84 -7.43
C PHE A 30 -35.11 -13.46 -7.03
N GLY A 31 -34.95 -12.52 -8.00
CA GLY A 31 -34.54 -11.16 -7.72
C GLY A 31 -35.51 -10.44 -6.79
N GLY A 32 -34.99 -9.73 -5.78
CA GLY A 32 -35.79 -9.09 -4.74
C GLY A 32 -36.17 -10.01 -3.56
N ALA A 33 -36.12 -11.34 -3.74
CA ALA A 33 -36.37 -12.32 -2.66
C ALA A 33 -35.09 -12.98 -2.13
N VAL A 34 -34.07 -13.15 -2.98
CA VAL A 34 -32.80 -13.75 -2.61
C VAL A 34 -31.68 -12.71 -2.74
N MET A 35 -30.85 -12.58 -1.70
CA MET A 35 -29.72 -11.64 -1.71
C MET A 35 -28.70 -12.03 -2.78
N ASN A 36 -28.33 -11.08 -3.61
CA ASN A 36 -27.28 -11.22 -4.59
C ASN A 36 -25.91 -11.03 -3.93
N PRO A 37 -25.00 -12.05 -3.93
CA PRO A 37 -23.66 -11.92 -3.36
C PRO A 37 -22.81 -10.80 -3.97
N ALA A 38 -23.01 -10.48 -5.24
CA ALA A 38 -22.29 -9.35 -5.88
C ALA A 38 -22.72 -8.02 -5.27
N ASN A 39 -24.01 -7.81 -5.01
CA ASN A 39 -24.52 -6.59 -4.37
C ASN A 39 -24.06 -6.50 -2.90
N ALA A 40 -24.05 -7.63 -2.18
CA ALA A 40 -23.53 -7.67 -0.82
C ALA A 40 -22.04 -7.33 -0.77
N LEU A 41 -21.23 -7.92 -1.67
CA LEU A 41 -19.80 -7.64 -1.76
C LEU A 41 -19.54 -6.17 -2.15
N ALA A 42 -20.28 -5.62 -3.10
CA ALA A 42 -20.15 -4.21 -3.49
C ALA A 42 -20.43 -3.27 -2.31
N GLY A 43 -21.45 -3.56 -1.50
CA GLY A 43 -21.75 -2.81 -0.27
C GLY A 43 -20.61 -2.92 0.76
N ILE A 44 -20.06 -4.10 0.97
CA ILE A 44 -18.91 -4.31 1.87
C ILE A 44 -17.71 -3.50 1.39
N ILE A 45 -17.36 -3.58 0.11
CA ILE A 45 -16.22 -2.85 -0.47
C ILE A 45 -16.43 -1.33 -0.36
N ALA A 46 -17.62 -0.83 -0.67
CA ALA A 46 -17.94 0.60 -0.56
C ALA A 46 -17.80 1.12 0.88
N ALA A 47 -18.08 0.27 1.86
CA ALA A 47 -18.00 0.64 3.27
C ALA A 47 -16.55 0.61 3.84
N LEU A 48 -15.54 0.12 3.10
CA LEU A 48 -14.15 0.09 3.56
C LEU A 48 -13.49 1.47 3.59
N ARG A 49 -14.08 2.46 2.95
CA ARG A 49 -13.59 3.84 2.92
C ARG A 49 -14.74 4.83 3.05
N ASP A 50 -14.47 5.95 3.69
CA ASP A 50 -15.38 7.09 3.73
C ASP A 50 -15.17 8.05 2.55
N ALA A 51 -15.96 9.12 2.53
CA ALA A 51 -15.91 10.16 1.49
C ALA A 51 -14.60 10.99 1.51
N ASP A 52 -13.89 11.01 2.63
CA ASP A 52 -12.60 11.70 2.78
C ASP A 52 -11.39 10.80 2.50
N GLY A 53 -11.65 9.55 2.06
CA GLY A 53 -10.62 8.58 1.69
C GLY A 53 -10.01 7.83 2.89
N HIS A 54 -10.56 7.98 4.10
CA HIS A 54 -10.13 7.23 5.27
C HIS A 54 -10.63 5.79 5.22
N ILE A 55 -9.79 4.88 5.69
CA ILE A 55 -10.14 3.47 5.87
C ILE A 55 -10.99 3.36 7.14
N THR A 56 -12.17 2.79 7.01
CA THR A 56 -13.20 2.76 8.07
C THR A 56 -13.08 1.57 9.02
N VAL A 57 -12.12 0.67 8.80
CA VAL A 57 -11.87 -0.47 9.69
C VAL A 57 -11.53 0.04 11.09
N PRO A 58 -12.29 -0.33 12.13
CA PRO A 58 -12.04 0.13 13.51
C PRO A 58 -10.62 -0.22 13.98
N GLY A 59 -9.93 0.75 14.59
CA GLY A 59 -8.58 0.59 15.08
C GLY A 59 -7.48 0.66 13.99
N PHE A 60 -7.85 0.84 12.72
CA PHE A 60 -6.88 0.83 11.62
C PHE A 60 -5.80 1.90 11.76
N TYR A 61 -6.17 3.07 12.29
CA TYR A 61 -5.26 4.22 12.45
C TYR A 61 -4.61 4.33 13.84
N ASP A 62 -4.96 3.47 14.81
CA ASP A 62 -4.51 3.60 16.21
C ASP A 62 -2.98 3.64 16.38
N LYS A 63 -2.26 2.98 15.47
CA LYS A 63 -0.80 2.93 15.47
C LYS A 63 -0.15 3.76 14.36
N VAL A 64 -0.93 4.49 13.57
CA VAL A 64 -0.40 5.32 12.49
C VAL A 64 0.22 6.59 13.07
N ARG A 65 1.52 6.75 12.90
CA ARG A 65 2.23 7.96 13.35
C ARG A 65 1.96 9.13 12.41
N GLU A 66 1.75 10.30 13.00
CA GLU A 66 1.84 11.55 12.26
C GLU A 66 3.30 11.89 11.95
N LEU A 67 3.52 12.58 10.84
CA LEU A 67 4.85 13.10 10.52
C LEU A 67 5.26 14.14 11.56
N THR A 68 6.51 14.06 12.02
CA THR A 68 7.13 15.11 12.83
C THR A 68 7.29 16.40 12.00
N PRO A 69 7.45 17.56 12.62
CA PRO A 69 7.76 18.80 11.90
C PRO A 69 8.96 18.68 10.97
N LEU A 70 10.03 18.02 11.42
CA LEU A 70 11.24 17.77 10.64
C LEU A 70 10.96 16.91 9.39
N GLU A 71 10.14 15.88 9.51
CA GLU A 71 9.75 15.04 8.38
C GLU A 71 8.88 15.81 7.38
N ARG A 72 7.97 16.68 7.85
CA ARG A 72 7.17 17.55 6.98
C ARG A 72 8.05 18.52 6.19
N GLU A 73 9.02 19.15 6.84
CA GLU A 73 10.01 20.02 6.20
C GLU A 73 10.82 19.24 5.15
N ALA A 74 11.27 18.02 5.50
CA ALA A 74 12.00 17.16 4.57
C ALA A 74 11.19 16.81 3.33
N TYR A 75 9.90 16.48 3.49
CA TYR A 75 8.99 16.20 2.36
C TYR A 75 8.74 17.45 1.51
N ALA A 76 8.53 18.60 2.12
CA ALA A 76 8.33 19.87 1.42
C ALA A 76 9.57 20.31 0.62
N ALA A 77 10.76 19.91 1.04
CA ALA A 77 12.01 20.20 0.36
C ALA A 77 12.27 19.30 -0.88
N ILE A 78 11.48 18.24 -1.07
CA ILE A 78 11.61 17.35 -2.23
C ILE A 78 10.98 18.04 -3.45
N PRO A 79 11.73 18.20 -4.55
CA PRO A 79 11.17 18.76 -5.78
C PRO A 79 10.25 17.74 -6.47
N PHE A 80 9.03 17.62 -5.96
CA PHE A 80 8.03 16.69 -6.48
C PHE A 80 7.05 17.40 -7.42
N ASP A 81 7.04 17.01 -8.68
CA ASP A 81 6.06 17.46 -9.67
C ASP A 81 4.81 16.57 -9.61
N GLU A 82 3.84 16.95 -8.77
CA GLU A 82 2.58 16.22 -8.62
C GLU A 82 1.79 16.16 -9.94
N LYS A 83 1.80 17.22 -10.72
CA LYS A 83 1.07 17.25 -12.00
C LYS A 83 1.67 16.29 -13.01
N GLY A 84 3.00 16.29 -13.14
CA GLY A 84 3.72 15.33 -13.98
C GLY A 84 3.48 13.88 -13.51
N PHE A 85 3.60 13.63 -12.21
CA PHE A 85 3.34 12.31 -11.61
C PHE A 85 1.93 11.79 -11.93
N ILE A 86 0.89 12.63 -11.78
CA ILE A 86 -0.48 12.24 -12.11
C ILE A 86 -0.68 12.05 -13.62
N ALA A 87 -0.09 12.93 -14.44
CA ALA A 87 -0.19 12.84 -15.90
C ALA A 87 0.39 11.53 -16.44
N GLU A 88 1.50 11.03 -15.88
CA GLU A 88 2.09 9.72 -16.24
C GLU A 88 1.13 8.55 -16.00
N THR A 89 0.24 8.65 -15.03
CA THR A 89 -0.75 7.59 -14.74
C THR A 89 -1.98 7.65 -15.64
N GLY A 90 -2.18 8.72 -16.40
CA GLY A 90 -3.41 8.99 -17.16
C GLY A 90 -4.63 9.31 -16.28
N SER A 91 -4.45 9.47 -14.96
CA SER A 91 -5.53 9.84 -14.06
C SER A 91 -5.88 11.33 -14.21
N PRO A 92 -7.17 11.71 -14.16
CA PRO A 92 -7.57 13.10 -14.30
C PRO A 92 -7.16 13.97 -13.11
N VAL A 93 -7.07 13.40 -11.90
CA VAL A 93 -6.73 14.11 -10.65
C VAL A 93 -6.02 13.19 -9.67
N ALA A 94 -5.28 13.77 -8.73
CA ALA A 94 -4.76 13.06 -7.57
C ALA A 94 -5.91 12.58 -6.67
N TYR A 95 -5.78 11.38 -6.11
CA TYR A 95 -6.75 10.77 -5.21
C TYR A 95 -6.09 10.33 -3.90
N GLY A 96 -6.89 10.19 -2.85
CA GLY A 96 -6.50 9.60 -1.57
C GLY A 96 -6.99 10.40 -0.38
N GLU A 97 -6.42 10.13 0.79
CA GLU A 97 -6.81 10.70 2.08
C GLU A 97 -6.78 12.23 2.04
N LYS A 98 -7.91 12.87 2.40
CA LYS A 98 -8.08 14.32 2.40
C LYS A 98 -7.14 15.00 3.39
N GLY A 99 -6.63 16.16 3.01
CA GLY A 99 -5.70 16.91 3.86
C GLY A 99 -4.26 16.38 3.89
N ARG A 100 -3.94 15.39 3.04
CA ARG A 100 -2.58 14.85 2.90
C ARG A 100 -2.02 15.16 1.51
N SER A 101 -0.74 15.47 1.44
CA SER A 101 -0.02 15.59 0.17
C SER A 101 0.13 14.24 -0.51
N THR A 102 0.41 14.22 -1.80
CA THR A 102 0.63 12.97 -2.55
C THR A 102 1.79 12.18 -1.98
N LEU A 103 2.89 12.81 -1.60
CA LEU A 103 4.02 12.13 -0.94
C LEU A 103 3.62 11.53 0.41
N GLU A 104 2.81 12.23 1.21
CA GLU A 104 2.29 11.65 2.47
C GLU A 104 1.45 10.40 2.18
N ARG A 105 0.54 10.45 1.20
CA ARG A 105 -0.35 9.35 0.83
C ARG A 105 0.40 8.10 0.39
N ILE A 106 1.45 8.25 -0.41
CA ILE A 106 2.19 7.11 -0.97
C ILE A 106 3.30 6.59 -0.05
N TRP A 107 3.76 7.37 0.96
CA TRP A 107 4.88 7.00 1.81
C TRP A 107 4.54 6.81 3.29
N SER A 108 3.64 7.64 3.83
CA SER A 108 3.43 7.75 5.29
C SER A 108 2.01 7.41 5.71
N ARG A 109 1.11 7.21 4.77
CA ARG A 109 -0.28 6.84 5.06
C ARG A 109 -0.55 5.41 4.59
N PRO A 110 -1.38 4.66 5.35
CA PRO A 110 -1.79 3.34 4.91
C PRO A 110 -2.77 3.42 3.76
N THR A 111 -2.90 2.34 3.00
CA THR A 111 -3.89 2.23 1.92
C THR A 111 -4.71 0.95 2.06
N CYS A 112 -5.88 0.94 1.39
CA CYS A 112 -6.72 -0.26 1.27
C CYS A 112 -7.29 -0.28 -0.15
N ASP A 113 -6.79 -1.16 -1.00
CA ASP A 113 -7.06 -1.17 -2.43
C ASP A 113 -7.65 -2.50 -2.89
N VAL A 114 -8.70 -2.44 -3.72
CA VAL A 114 -9.27 -3.62 -4.38
C VAL A 114 -8.44 -3.93 -5.61
N ASN A 115 -7.77 -5.08 -5.60
CA ASN A 115 -6.89 -5.53 -6.69
C ASN A 115 -7.61 -6.41 -7.71
N GLY A 116 -8.75 -6.96 -7.34
CA GLY A 116 -9.59 -7.77 -8.22
C GLY A 116 -10.95 -8.01 -7.59
N MET A 117 -11.96 -8.08 -8.43
CA MET A 117 -13.34 -8.37 -8.01
C MET A 117 -14.02 -9.16 -9.10
N TRP A 118 -14.73 -10.23 -8.75
CA TRP A 118 -15.41 -11.08 -9.73
C TRP A 118 -16.70 -11.65 -9.15
N SER A 119 -17.70 -11.76 -10.01
CA SER A 119 -18.99 -12.40 -9.74
C SER A 119 -19.83 -12.44 -11.01
N GLY A 120 -20.81 -13.33 -11.06
CA GLY A 120 -21.82 -13.38 -12.12
C GLY A 120 -21.27 -13.70 -13.49
N TYR A 121 -22.00 -13.26 -14.52
CA TYR A 121 -21.67 -13.51 -15.90
C TYR A 121 -20.79 -12.38 -16.47
N THR A 122 -19.65 -12.77 -17.03
CA THR A 122 -18.66 -11.84 -17.60
C THR A 122 -18.36 -12.13 -19.08
N GLY A 123 -19.11 -13.06 -19.70
CA GLY A 123 -18.98 -13.38 -21.13
C GLY A 123 -19.66 -12.36 -22.03
N GLU A 124 -19.54 -12.56 -23.34
CA GLU A 124 -20.22 -11.72 -24.34
C GLU A 124 -21.74 -11.86 -24.25
N GLY A 125 -22.47 -10.79 -24.52
CA GLY A 125 -23.94 -10.73 -24.44
C GLY A 125 -24.46 -10.53 -23.02
N SER A 126 -25.73 -10.86 -22.79
CA SER A 126 -26.42 -10.69 -21.51
C SER A 126 -26.93 -12.02 -20.95
N LYS A 127 -26.83 -12.19 -19.63
CA LYS A 127 -27.42 -13.32 -18.90
C LYS A 127 -28.09 -12.79 -17.63
N THR A 128 -29.38 -12.97 -17.48
CA THR A 128 -30.17 -12.54 -16.34
C THR A 128 -29.99 -13.49 -15.16
N VAL A 129 -28.78 -13.50 -14.60
CA VAL A 129 -28.36 -14.38 -13.49
C VAL A 129 -28.24 -13.63 -12.18
N LEU A 130 -28.69 -14.27 -11.10
CA LEU A 130 -28.36 -13.94 -9.73
C LEU A 130 -27.28 -14.93 -9.33
N PRO A 131 -26.01 -14.50 -9.19
CA PRO A 131 -24.90 -15.42 -8.94
C PRO A 131 -24.99 -16.05 -7.56
N SER A 132 -24.39 -17.21 -7.40
CA SER A 132 -24.26 -17.90 -6.11
C SER A 132 -23.05 -17.45 -5.31
N PHE A 133 -22.08 -16.77 -5.95
CA PHE A 133 -20.79 -16.43 -5.37
C PHE A 133 -20.26 -15.09 -5.88
N ALA A 134 -19.58 -14.38 -5.01
CA ALA A 134 -18.78 -13.20 -5.34
C ALA A 134 -17.48 -13.19 -4.53
N ALA A 135 -16.41 -12.63 -5.07
CA ALA A 135 -15.17 -12.47 -4.32
C ALA A 135 -14.41 -11.21 -4.73
N ALA A 136 -13.59 -10.73 -3.79
CA ALA A 136 -12.66 -9.63 -4.03
C ALA A 136 -11.32 -9.91 -3.38
N LYS A 137 -10.24 -9.47 -4.02
CA LYS A 137 -8.91 -9.36 -3.45
C LYS A 137 -8.68 -7.94 -2.98
N VAL A 138 -8.25 -7.79 -1.75
CA VAL A 138 -8.01 -6.49 -1.11
C VAL A 138 -6.62 -6.49 -0.50
N SER A 139 -5.79 -5.53 -0.89
CA SER A 139 -4.50 -5.29 -0.27
C SER A 139 -4.48 -4.00 0.53
N MET A 140 -3.78 -4.02 1.64
CA MET A 140 -3.54 -2.87 2.48
C MET A 140 -2.04 -2.62 2.57
N ARG A 141 -1.60 -1.41 2.25
CA ARG A 141 -0.24 -0.99 2.58
C ARG A 141 -0.24 -0.47 4.01
N LEU A 142 0.67 -0.98 4.81
CA LEU A 142 0.78 -0.68 6.24
C LEU A 142 1.95 0.27 6.49
N VAL A 143 1.81 1.17 7.44
CA VAL A 143 2.89 2.09 7.84
C VAL A 143 3.54 1.63 9.14
N PRO A 144 4.73 2.15 9.48
CA PRO A 144 5.42 1.75 10.72
C PRO A 144 4.51 1.70 11.94
N ASP A 145 4.74 0.70 12.81
CA ASP A 145 3.98 0.31 14.01
C ASP A 145 2.65 -0.42 13.75
N GLN A 146 2.16 -0.50 12.53
CA GLN A 146 1.01 -1.33 12.23
C GLN A 146 1.41 -2.81 12.16
N ASP A 147 0.66 -3.66 12.86
CA ASP A 147 0.84 -5.11 12.88
C ASP A 147 -0.14 -5.77 11.89
N PRO A 148 0.35 -6.48 10.85
CA PRO A 148 -0.51 -7.14 9.87
C PRO A 148 -1.41 -8.22 10.49
N VAL A 149 -0.99 -8.88 11.57
CA VAL A 149 -1.79 -9.91 12.23
C VAL A 149 -2.98 -9.30 12.98
N ALA A 150 -2.72 -8.27 13.77
CA ALA A 150 -3.76 -7.54 14.48
C ALA A 150 -4.76 -6.86 13.53
N LEU A 151 -4.25 -6.27 12.45
CA LEU A 151 -5.07 -5.62 11.43
C LEU A 151 -5.90 -6.61 10.61
N PHE A 152 -5.38 -7.81 10.33
CA PHE A 152 -6.19 -8.85 9.71
C PHE A 152 -7.39 -9.21 10.58
N ALA A 153 -7.19 -9.42 11.88
CA ALA A 153 -8.28 -9.74 12.80
C ALA A 153 -9.34 -8.61 12.86
N ALA A 154 -8.90 -7.36 12.90
CA ALA A 154 -9.81 -6.20 12.88
C ALA A 154 -10.57 -6.10 11.55
N PHE A 155 -9.89 -6.28 10.43
CA PHE A 155 -10.45 -6.28 9.08
C PHE A 155 -11.49 -7.39 8.90
N GLU A 156 -11.15 -8.64 9.27
CA GLU A 156 -12.07 -9.77 9.19
C GLU A 156 -13.33 -9.53 10.01
N LYS A 157 -13.18 -9.08 11.26
CA LYS A 157 -14.29 -8.74 12.14
C LYS A 157 -15.19 -7.66 11.53
N TYR A 158 -14.59 -6.62 10.99
CA TYR A 158 -15.32 -5.51 10.38
C TYR A 158 -16.06 -5.95 9.12
N VAL A 159 -15.41 -6.64 8.19
CA VAL A 159 -16.03 -7.18 6.97
C VAL A 159 -17.22 -8.08 7.30
N ARG A 160 -17.07 -8.96 8.31
CA ARG A 160 -18.18 -9.81 8.77
C ARG A 160 -19.34 -9.00 9.35
N SER A 161 -19.08 -7.90 10.05
CA SER A 161 -20.13 -7.04 10.62
C SER A 161 -20.93 -6.26 9.56
N LEU A 162 -20.32 -6.04 8.38
CA LEU A 162 -20.98 -5.37 7.25
C LEU A 162 -21.83 -6.35 6.41
N ALA A 163 -21.66 -7.65 6.62
CA ALA A 163 -22.32 -8.67 5.82
C ALA A 163 -23.83 -8.74 6.14
N PRO A 164 -24.72 -8.67 5.12
CA PRO A 164 -26.12 -9.00 5.31
C PRO A 164 -26.30 -10.44 5.82
N ALA A 165 -27.26 -10.63 6.73
CA ALA A 165 -27.54 -11.95 7.32
C ALA A 165 -27.90 -13.04 6.27
N ALA A 166 -28.30 -12.63 5.06
CA ALA A 166 -28.70 -13.51 3.96
C ALA A 166 -27.53 -14.08 3.14
N VAL A 167 -26.28 -13.77 3.49
CA VAL A 167 -25.09 -14.30 2.82
C VAL A 167 -24.07 -14.81 3.84
N LYS A 168 -23.22 -15.76 3.40
CA LYS A 168 -22.07 -16.22 4.18
C LYS A 168 -20.82 -15.50 3.68
N VAL A 169 -20.06 -14.92 4.61
CA VAL A 169 -18.79 -14.24 4.29
C VAL A 169 -17.62 -14.98 4.93
N VAL A 170 -16.59 -15.21 4.11
CA VAL A 170 -15.28 -15.74 4.53
C VAL A 170 -14.22 -14.73 4.14
N VAL A 171 -13.34 -14.39 5.07
CA VAL A 171 -12.17 -13.56 4.83
C VAL A 171 -10.92 -14.41 5.01
N LYS A 172 -10.06 -14.40 4.00
CA LYS A 172 -8.81 -15.17 3.97
C LYS A 172 -7.62 -14.21 4.07
N ASN A 173 -6.68 -14.51 4.94
CA ASN A 173 -5.35 -13.90 4.93
C ASN A 173 -4.51 -14.65 3.88
N LEU A 174 -4.05 -13.95 2.85
CA LEU A 174 -3.23 -14.55 1.81
C LEU A 174 -1.74 -14.42 2.15
N HIS A 175 -1.31 -13.23 2.59
CA HIS A 175 0.01 -12.98 3.15
C HIS A 175 0.06 -11.61 3.84
N GLY A 176 1.06 -11.43 4.68
CA GLY A 176 1.36 -10.18 5.34
C GLY A 176 2.85 -10.01 5.54
N ALA A 177 3.31 -8.76 5.55
CA ALA A 177 4.66 -8.39 5.91
C ALA A 177 4.62 -7.08 6.70
N GLU A 178 5.44 -7.02 7.74
CA GLU A 178 5.52 -5.84 8.58
C GLU A 178 6.17 -4.66 7.86
N PRO A 179 5.76 -3.43 8.18
CA PRO A 179 6.49 -2.25 7.79
C PRO A 179 7.82 -2.14 8.54
N TRP A 180 8.71 -1.32 8.03
CA TRP A 180 9.99 -1.09 8.66
C TRP A 180 10.31 0.41 8.73
N ILE A 181 10.99 0.81 9.81
CA ILE A 181 11.52 2.16 9.98
C ILE A 181 12.81 2.13 10.83
N THR A 182 13.81 2.91 10.41
CA THR A 182 14.94 3.31 11.25
C THR A 182 14.81 4.79 11.58
N SER A 183 14.98 5.15 12.85
CA SER A 183 14.89 6.56 13.26
C SER A 183 15.84 7.44 12.45
N PRO A 184 15.38 8.59 11.94
CA PRO A 184 16.26 9.55 11.28
C PRO A 184 17.48 9.98 12.12
N ASP A 185 17.35 9.96 13.45
CA ASP A 185 18.43 10.32 14.39
C ASP A 185 19.39 9.17 14.68
N HIS A 186 19.15 7.98 14.12
CA HIS A 186 20.01 6.82 14.38
C HIS A 186 21.44 7.08 13.86
N PRO A 187 22.51 6.80 14.65
CA PRO A 187 23.90 7.09 14.27
C PRO A 187 24.32 6.53 12.89
N MET A 188 23.86 5.33 12.55
CA MET A 188 24.13 4.71 11.24
C MET A 188 23.48 5.49 10.10
N LEU A 189 22.24 5.98 10.29
CA LEU A 189 21.56 6.77 9.27
C LEU A 189 22.25 8.13 9.11
N GLN A 190 22.69 8.74 10.19
CA GLN A 190 23.49 9.98 10.16
C GLN A 190 24.85 9.75 9.47
N ALA A 191 25.49 8.58 9.64
CA ALA A 191 26.71 8.22 8.91
C ALA A 191 26.44 8.12 7.40
N ALA A 192 25.35 7.46 7.00
CA ALA A 192 24.95 7.37 5.60
C ALA A 192 24.64 8.74 4.97
N ILE A 193 24.00 9.65 5.70
CA ILE A 193 23.78 11.04 5.25
C ILE A 193 25.12 11.72 4.94
N ARG A 194 26.10 11.60 5.84
CA ARG A 194 27.43 12.19 5.61
C ARG A 194 28.15 11.55 4.43
N ALA A 195 28.10 10.21 4.30
CA ALA A 195 28.72 9.48 3.21
C ALA A 195 28.13 9.87 1.85
N LEU A 196 26.80 9.92 1.74
CA LEU A 196 26.10 10.36 0.54
C LEU A 196 26.42 11.82 0.21
N GLY A 197 26.35 12.71 1.20
CA GLY A 197 26.67 14.13 1.01
C GLY A 197 28.10 14.35 0.48
N ARG A 198 29.06 13.56 0.97
CA ARG A 198 30.45 13.58 0.52
C ARG A 198 30.62 13.02 -0.89
N ALA A 199 29.94 11.91 -1.19
CA ALA A 199 30.07 11.25 -2.49
C ALA A 199 29.44 12.06 -3.65
N TRP A 200 28.33 12.76 -3.38
CA TRP A 200 27.53 13.43 -4.38
C TRP A 200 27.62 14.96 -4.33
N THR A 201 28.37 15.52 -3.39
CA THR A 201 28.46 16.96 -3.16
C THR A 201 27.10 17.66 -2.99
N LYS A 202 26.09 16.90 -2.59
CA LYS A 202 24.70 17.36 -2.36
C LYS A 202 24.16 16.69 -1.11
N LYS A 203 23.35 17.43 -0.33
CA LYS A 203 22.64 16.84 0.79
C LYS A 203 21.66 15.79 0.29
N PRO A 204 21.67 14.54 0.83
CA PRO A 204 20.68 13.54 0.44
C PRO A 204 19.29 13.91 0.93
N ALA A 205 18.27 13.56 0.15
CA ALA A 205 16.89 13.60 0.61
C ALA A 205 16.62 12.41 1.53
N LEU A 206 15.96 12.65 2.66
CA LEU A 206 15.41 11.59 3.49
C LEU A 206 14.01 11.28 2.99
N ILE A 207 13.80 10.04 2.58
CA ILE A 207 12.54 9.60 2.01
C ILE A 207 12.03 8.35 2.72
N ARG A 208 10.73 8.14 2.65
CA ARG A 208 10.10 6.84 2.86
C ARG A 208 9.67 6.29 1.51
N GLU A 209 9.44 4.99 1.41
CA GLU A 209 8.96 4.39 0.18
C GLU A 209 7.67 3.61 0.39
N GLY A 210 6.86 3.62 -0.67
CA GLY A 210 5.57 2.93 -0.70
C GLY A 210 5.66 1.43 -0.89
N GLY A 211 6.81 0.94 -1.38
CA GLY A 211 7.10 -0.47 -1.57
C GLY A 211 7.31 -1.22 -0.26
N SER A 212 7.25 -2.55 -0.34
CA SER A 212 7.51 -3.44 0.80
C SER A 212 8.71 -4.33 0.49
N ILE A 213 9.69 -4.35 1.38
CA ILE A 213 10.84 -5.26 1.33
C ILE A 213 10.84 -6.06 2.64
N PRO A 214 10.14 -7.22 2.69
CA PRO A 214 9.87 -7.94 3.94
C PRO A 214 11.12 -8.31 4.74
N VAL A 215 12.23 -8.60 4.06
CA VAL A 215 13.49 -8.96 4.70
C VAL A 215 14.06 -7.87 5.61
N MET A 216 13.72 -6.59 5.35
CA MET A 216 14.17 -5.47 6.20
C MET A 216 13.61 -5.58 7.62
N ALA A 217 12.31 -5.85 7.74
CA ALA A 217 11.68 -6.09 9.04
C ALA A 217 12.26 -7.35 9.72
N THR A 218 12.56 -8.39 8.95
CA THR A 218 13.19 -9.62 9.46
C THR A 218 14.57 -9.33 10.03
N PHE A 219 15.44 -8.62 9.31
CA PHE A 219 16.77 -8.26 9.81
C PHE A 219 16.72 -7.39 11.06
N ALA A 220 15.86 -6.39 11.07
CA ALA A 220 15.70 -5.52 12.23
C ALA A 220 15.23 -6.29 13.47
N LYS A 221 14.27 -7.22 13.33
CA LYS A 221 13.74 -8.00 14.46
C LYS A 221 14.66 -9.13 14.91
N THR A 222 15.18 -9.92 13.96
CA THR A 222 15.94 -11.12 14.30
C THR A 222 17.31 -10.80 14.85
N HIS A 223 17.94 -9.75 14.31
CA HIS A 223 19.33 -9.41 14.63
C HIS A 223 19.48 -8.09 15.38
N ALA A 224 18.38 -7.38 15.65
CA ALA A 224 18.38 -6.03 16.25
C ALA A 224 19.34 -5.07 15.50
N LEU A 225 19.53 -5.27 14.20
CA LEU A 225 20.43 -4.49 13.38
C LEU A 225 19.69 -3.28 12.81
N PRO A 226 20.28 -2.07 12.90
CA PRO A 226 19.76 -0.93 12.18
C PRO A 226 19.96 -1.17 10.68
N CYS A 227 18.90 -1.06 9.92
CA CYS A 227 18.96 -1.17 8.47
C CYS A 227 18.89 0.22 7.85
N ILE A 228 19.60 0.43 6.76
CA ILE A 228 19.53 1.63 5.93
C ILE A 228 19.46 1.21 4.46
N LEU A 229 18.66 1.93 3.69
CA LEU A 229 18.53 1.68 2.26
C LEU A 229 19.11 2.85 1.48
N MET A 230 20.18 2.59 0.76
CA MET A 230 20.82 3.54 -0.15
C MET A 230 20.53 3.08 -1.59
N GLY A 231 19.48 3.62 -2.20
CA GLY A 231 19.12 3.35 -3.58
C GLY A 231 19.77 4.34 -4.54
N PHE A 232 20.26 3.86 -5.69
CA PHE A 232 20.92 4.67 -6.71
C PHE A 232 20.24 4.59 -8.07
N GLY A 233 19.11 3.90 -8.16
CA GLY A 233 18.26 3.85 -9.34
C GLY A 233 17.62 5.19 -9.65
N LEU A 234 17.30 5.40 -10.93
CA LEU A 234 16.59 6.57 -11.44
C LEU A 234 15.16 6.18 -11.80
N HIS A 235 14.27 7.17 -11.84
CA HIS A 235 12.87 6.97 -12.19
C HIS A 235 12.70 6.35 -13.59
N ASP A 236 13.58 6.70 -14.53
CA ASP A 236 13.56 6.22 -15.91
C ASP A 236 14.37 4.94 -16.15
N ASP A 237 14.80 4.24 -15.10
CA ASP A 237 15.58 3.00 -15.22
C ASP A 237 14.75 1.78 -15.65
N GLN A 238 13.42 1.92 -15.76
CA GLN A 238 12.49 0.86 -16.20
C GLN A 238 12.59 -0.43 -15.37
N LEU A 239 12.65 -0.29 -14.04
CA LEU A 239 12.74 -1.43 -13.12
C LEU A 239 11.65 -2.47 -13.40
N HIS A 240 12.05 -3.73 -13.46
CA HIS A 240 11.19 -4.89 -13.76
C HIS A 240 10.57 -4.88 -15.16
N ALA A 241 11.13 -4.12 -16.09
CA ALA A 241 10.65 -4.01 -17.46
C ALA A 241 11.76 -4.35 -18.49
N PRO A 242 11.40 -4.67 -19.74
CA PRO A 242 12.38 -4.79 -20.81
C PRO A 242 13.20 -3.51 -20.98
N ASN A 243 14.49 -3.67 -21.31
CA ASN A 243 15.46 -2.57 -21.45
C ASN A 243 15.75 -1.82 -20.15
N GLU A 244 15.64 -2.49 -19.01
CA GLU A 244 16.10 -1.96 -17.72
C GLU A 244 17.55 -1.47 -17.85
N LYS A 245 17.83 -0.28 -17.34
CA LYS A 245 19.16 0.34 -17.39
C LYS A 245 19.63 0.80 -16.01
N PHE A 246 20.91 1.05 -15.88
CA PHE A 246 21.50 1.68 -14.71
C PHE A 246 22.52 2.73 -15.12
N SER A 247 22.38 3.94 -14.60
CA SER A 247 23.27 5.06 -14.93
C SER A 247 24.70 4.84 -14.43
N LEU A 248 25.69 5.02 -15.28
CA LEU A 248 27.11 4.97 -14.87
C LEU A 248 27.45 6.03 -13.81
N THR A 249 26.82 7.20 -13.87
CA THR A 249 26.95 8.23 -12.83
C THR A 249 26.43 7.70 -11.48
N SER A 250 25.29 7.02 -11.48
CA SER A 250 24.73 6.38 -10.29
C SER A 250 25.61 5.24 -9.80
N PHE A 251 26.16 4.42 -10.68
CA PHE A 251 27.07 3.34 -10.33
C PHE A 251 28.32 3.88 -9.60
N HIS A 252 29.02 4.83 -10.20
CA HIS A 252 30.22 5.41 -9.59
C HIS A 252 29.92 6.22 -8.32
N GLY A 253 28.78 6.94 -8.29
CA GLY A 253 28.34 7.67 -7.12
C GLY A 253 27.98 6.73 -5.96
N GLY A 254 27.29 5.63 -6.25
CA GLY A 254 26.97 4.58 -5.29
C GLY A 254 28.21 3.92 -4.71
N THR A 255 29.16 3.53 -5.58
CA THR A 255 30.45 2.95 -5.16
C THR A 255 31.21 3.87 -4.19
N ARG A 256 31.29 5.18 -4.52
CA ARG A 256 31.93 6.15 -3.60
C ARG A 256 31.14 6.30 -2.30
N SER A 257 29.81 6.27 -2.35
CA SER A 257 28.98 6.36 -1.15
C SER A 257 29.23 5.19 -0.20
N CYS A 258 29.32 3.98 -0.71
CA CYS A 258 29.65 2.79 0.08
C CYS A 258 31.07 2.86 0.67
N ALA A 259 32.04 3.39 -0.08
CA ALA A 259 33.42 3.56 0.40
C ALA A 259 33.56 4.62 1.51
N TYR A 260 32.64 5.59 1.57
CA TYR A 260 32.62 6.61 2.62
C TYR A 260 31.80 6.21 3.85
N LEU A 261 30.93 5.21 3.75
CA LEU A 261 30.12 4.67 4.85
C LEU A 261 30.96 3.76 5.74
#